data_aac4e427839e2b495fbb8c3a2df032c9
#
_entry.id   aac4e427839e2b495fbb8c3a2df032c9
#
_cell.length_a   1.000
_cell.length_b   1.000
_cell.length_c   1.000
_cell.angle_alpha   90.00
_cell.angle_beta   90.00
_cell.angle_gamma   90.00
#
_symmetry.space_group_name_H-M   'P 1'
#
loop_
_entity.id
_entity.type
_entity.pdbx_description
1 polymer ?
#
loop_
_entity_poly.entity_id
_entity_poly.type
_entity_poly.pdbx_seq_one_letter_code
_entity_poly.pdbx_strand_id
1 'polypeptide(L)'
;MPAAISWPGRIPSNQFRDQMSVNVDWMPTLIDLCGFDTDTSDMDGKSLLPIIENENAPSNHEKGYCWEFGRRGDPTWVARKGKWKLYANPYDTSRREYTYLEKFVLFDLENDPGESVNLYDKKPNVVYELKSLYKAWKNKQ
;
A
#
# COMPACT_ATOMS: atom_id res chain seq x y z
N MET A 1 -4.60 2.30 -6.74
CA MET A 1 -5.85 2.94 -7.17
C MET A 1 -5.64 4.45 -7.11
N PRO A 2 -6.00 5.20 -8.14
CA PRO A 2 -6.05 6.65 -8.04
C PRO A 2 -7.15 7.07 -7.06
N ALA A 3 -6.91 8.16 -6.33
CA ALA A 3 -7.87 8.78 -5.45
C ALA A 3 -7.82 10.29 -5.65
N ALA A 4 -8.91 10.99 -5.37
CA ALA A 4 -8.99 12.43 -5.45
C ALA A 4 -9.71 13.00 -4.24
N ILE A 5 -9.25 14.15 -3.79
CA ILE A 5 -9.89 14.92 -2.72
C ILE A 5 -10.00 16.38 -3.19
N SER A 6 -11.10 17.04 -2.84
CA SER A 6 -11.32 18.44 -3.16
C SER A 6 -11.95 19.14 -1.96
N TRP A 7 -11.37 20.26 -1.59
CA TRP A 7 -11.94 21.20 -0.62
C TRP A 7 -11.54 22.62 -1.01
N PRO A 8 -12.39 23.31 -1.80
CA PRO A 8 -12.11 24.65 -2.28
C PRO A 8 -11.75 25.61 -1.14
N GLY A 9 -10.67 26.35 -1.30
CA GLY A 9 -10.17 27.31 -0.31
C GLY A 9 -9.34 26.71 0.85
N ARG A 10 -9.25 25.38 0.96
CA ARG A 10 -8.46 24.70 2.00
C ARG A 10 -7.41 23.75 1.42
N ILE A 11 -7.75 23.00 0.39
CA ILE A 11 -6.81 22.12 -0.29
C ILE A 11 -6.37 22.77 -1.61
N PRO A 12 -5.06 22.83 -1.92
CA PRO A 12 -4.59 23.32 -3.19
C PRO A 12 -5.18 22.58 -4.37
N SER A 13 -5.59 23.31 -5.42
CA SER A 13 -6.13 22.71 -6.64
C SER A 13 -5.03 22.26 -7.60
N ASN A 14 -5.38 21.33 -8.53
CA ASN A 14 -4.49 20.86 -9.60
C ASN A 14 -3.14 20.30 -9.10
N GLN A 15 -3.17 19.60 -7.98
CA GLN A 15 -1.99 18.99 -7.38
C GLN A 15 -2.04 17.47 -7.54
N PHE A 16 -0.88 16.88 -7.78
CA PHE A 16 -0.70 15.42 -7.80
C PHE A 16 0.28 15.02 -6.69
N ARG A 17 0.09 13.82 -6.17
CA ARG A 17 0.91 13.22 -5.12
C ARG A 17 1.17 11.77 -5.48
N ASP A 18 2.47 11.39 -5.58
CA ASP A 18 2.91 10.04 -5.93
C ASP A 18 3.30 9.21 -4.71
N GLN A 19 3.25 9.81 -3.52
CA GLN A 19 3.55 9.11 -2.28
C GLN A 19 2.57 7.94 -2.07
N MET A 20 3.11 6.82 -1.61
CA MET A 20 2.31 5.66 -1.29
C MET A 20 1.27 5.97 -0.23
N SER A 21 0.02 5.72 -0.54
CA SER A 21 -1.13 5.79 0.37
C SER A 21 -1.96 4.51 0.29
N VAL A 22 -2.74 4.24 1.32
CA VAL A 22 -3.64 3.09 1.41
C VAL A 22 -5.04 3.52 1.86
N ASN A 23 -6.05 2.71 1.59
CA ASN A 23 -7.45 3.09 1.87
C ASN A 23 -7.71 3.44 3.34
N VAL A 24 -7.03 2.77 4.28
CA VAL A 24 -7.22 3.03 5.72
C VAL A 24 -6.70 4.40 6.15
N ASP A 25 -5.89 5.08 5.33
CA ASP A 25 -5.38 6.43 5.60
C ASP A 25 -6.47 7.51 5.51
N TRP A 26 -7.57 7.24 4.81
CA TRP A 26 -8.61 8.23 4.61
C TRP A 26 -9.33 8.61 5.90
N MET A 27 -9.57 7.67 6.81
CA MET A 27 -10.27 7.97 8.06
C MET A 27 -9.48 8.97 8.92
N PRO A 28 -8.20 8.74 9.29
CA PRO A 28 -7.43 9.72 10.03
C PRO A 28 -7.23 11.03 9.26
N THR A 29 -7.17 10.98 7.92
CA THR A 29 -7.09 12.19 7.09
C THR A 29 -8.34 13.06 7.24
N LEU A 30 -9.53 12.47 7.21
CA LEU A 30 -10.79 13.20 7.36
C LEU A 30 -10.95 13.75 8.78
N ILE A 31 -10.53 13.01 9.81
CA ILE A 31 -10.51 13.48 11.19
C ILE A 31 -9.67 14.75 11.30
N ASP A 32 -8.44 14.74 10.78
CA ASP A 32 -7.56 15.92 10.79
C ASP A 32 -8.12 17.09 9.98
N LEU A 33 -8.60 16.82 8.76
CA LEU A 33 -9.17 17.87 7.90
C LEU A 33 -10.39 18.55 8.53
N CYS A 34 -11.25 17.79 9.22
CA CYS A 34 -12.44 18.31 9.89
C CYS A 34 -12.13 18.91 11.27
N GLY A 35 -10.92 18.72 11.79
CA GLY A 35 -10.50 19.22 13.10
C GLY A 35 -11.20 18.51 14.26
N PHE A 36 -11.52 17.23 14.11
CA PHE A 36 -12.04 16.43 15.20
C PHE A 36 -10.95 16.08 16.20
N ASP A 37 -11.22 16.32 17.49
CA ASP A 37 -10.36 15.89 18.60
C ASP A 37 -10.62 14.41 18.90
N THR A 38 -9.98 13.55 18.14
CA THR A 38 -10.13 12.09 18.26
C THR A 38 -8.75 11.44 18.23
N ASP A 39 -8.49 10.53 19.17
CA ASP A 39 -7.27 9.76 19.17
C ASP A 39 -7.26 8.77 17.98
N THR A 40 -6.27 8.90 17.13
CA THR A 40 -6.07 8.06 15.94
C THR A 40 -4.90 7.08 16.11
N SER A 41 -4.30 7.00 17.30
CA SER A 41 -3.10 6.19 17.56
C SER A 41 -3.29 4.68 17.31
N ASP A 42 -4.50 4.18 17.52
CA ASP A 42 -4.88 2.78 17.33
C ASP A 42 -5.34 2.47 15.89
N MET A 43 -5.36 3.47 15.00
CA MET A 43 -5.74 3.26 13.60
C MET A 43 -4.55 2.70 12.80
N ASP A 44 -4.84 1.72 11.93
CA ASP A 44 -3.84 1.17 10.99
C ASP A 44 -3.38 2.20 9.94
N GLY A 45 -4.26 3.15 9.62
CA GLY A 45 -3.98 4.24 8.69
C GLY A 45 -3.31 5.44 9.35
N LYS A 46 -2.73 6.30 8.53
CA LYS A 46 -2.11 7.56 8.95
C LYS A 46 -2.61 8.69 8.08
N SER A 47 -2.83 9.86 8.70
CA SER A 47 -3.31 11.03 7.98
C SER A 47 -2.42 11.39 6.79
N LEU A 48 -3.05 11.61 5.65
CA LEU A 48 -2.41 12.11 4.42
C LEU A 48 -2.30 13.63 4.41
N LEU A 49 -2.78 14.33 5.43
CA LEU A 49 -2.79 15.79 5.47
C LEU A 49 -1.39 16.39 5.23
N PRO A 50 -0.29 15.88 5.85
CA PRO A 50 1.05 16.39 5.55
C PRO A 50 1.45 16.29 4.08
N ILE A 51 1.03 15.19 3.40
CA ILE A 51 1.31 14.96 1.97
C ILE A 51 0.42 15.86 1.10
N ILE A 52 -0.83 16.07 1.50
CA ILE A 52 -1.76 16.96 0.80
C ILE A 52 -1.23 18.39 0.81
N GLU A 53 -0.73 18.86 1.96
CA GLU A 53 -0.24 20.24 2.15
C GLU A 53 1.16 20.48 1.57
N ASN A 54 2.01 19.45 1.53
CA ASN A 54 3.40 19.57 1.06
C ASN A 54 3.78 18.40 0.16
N GLU A 55 4.05 18.68 -1.12
CA GLU A 55 4.46 17.70 -2.12
C GLU A 55 5.77 16.98 -1.77
N ASN A 56 6.63 17.61 -0.98
CA ASN A 56 7.91 17.05 -0.55
C ASN A 56 7.81 16.29 0.78
N ALA A 57 6.62 16.16 1.36
CA ALA A 57 6.44 15.36 2.56
C ALA A 57 6.71 13.87 2.28
N PRO A 58 7.40 13.16 3.17
CA PRO A 58 7.65 11.74 3.02
C PRO A 58 6.34 10.94 3.06
N SER A 59 6.31 9.79 2.39
CA SER A 59 5.18 8.87 2.53
C SER A 59 5.08 8.35 3.96
N ASN A 60 3.86 8.25 4.49
CA ASN A 60 3.59 7.61 5.76
C ASN A 60 4.01 6.11 5.78
N HIS A 61 4.18 5.53 4.60
CA HIS A 61 4.47 4.12 4.39
C HIS A 61 5.86 3.86 3.78
N GLU A 62 6.85 4.74 4.04
CA GLU A 62 8.23 4.56 3.55
C GLU A 62 8.86 3.24 3.99
N LYS A 63 8.53 2.78 5.21
CA LYS A 63 9.00 1.49 5.72
C LYS A 63 8.31 0.30 5.07
N GLY A 64 7.31 0.55 4.24
CA GLY A 64 6.47 -0.43 3.58
C GLY A 64 5.14 -0.67 4.27
N TYR A 65 4.24 -1.33 3.57
CA TYR A 65 2.92 -1.70 4.02
C TYR A 65 2.58 -3.13 3.60
N CYS A 66 1.90 -3.87 4.47
CA CYS A 66 1.49 -5.24 4.20
C CYS A 66 -0.01 -5.41 4.43
N TRP A 67 -0.62 -6.31 3.67
CA TRP A 67 -2.02 -6.72 3.86
C TRP A 67 -2.24 -8.17 3.45
N GLU A 68 -3.29 -8.75 4.00
CA GLU A 68 -3.75 -10.10 3.67
C GLU A 68 -5.22 -10.09 3.26
N PHE A 69 -5.59 -11.01 2.40
CA PHE A 69 -6.98 -11.30 2.07
C PHE A 69 -7.15 -12.76 1.60
N GLY A 70 -8.39 -13.23 1.57
CA GLY A 70 -8.69 -14.55 1.03
C GLY A 70 -8.90 -15.63 2.09
N ARG A 71 -8.53 -16.87 1.79
CA ARG A 71 -8.89 -18.05 2.59
C ARG A 71 -8.03 -18.18 3.86
N ARG A 72 -8.65 -18.63 4.96
CA ARG A 72 -7.91 -19.14 6.11
C ARG A 72 -7.02 -20.31 5.69
N GLY A 73 -5.74 -20.25 6.09
CA GLY A 73 -4.76 -21.33 5.87
C GLY A 73 -3.78 -21.08 4.72
N ASP A 74 -4.19 -20.42 3.65
CA ASP A 74 -3.32 -20.02 2.54
C ASP A 74 -3.77 -18.66 1.98
N PRO A 75 -3.61 -17.59 2.74
CA PRO A 75 -4.06 -16.27 2.32
C PRO A 75 -3.20 -15.74 1.17
N THR A 76 -3.82 -14.94 0.32
CA THR A 76 -3.06 -14.01 -0.50
C THR A 76 -2.53 -12.92 0.41
N TRP A 77 -1.22 -12.69 0.39
CA TRP A 77 -0.65 -11.54 1.09
C TRP A 77 0.21 -10.71 0.16
N VAL A 78 0.31 -9.45 0.50
CA VAL A 78 1.10 -8.48 -0.27
C VAL A 78 1.99 -7.70 0.67
N ALA A 79 3.22 -7.48 0.25
CA ALA A 79 4.13 -6.54 0.85
C ALA A 79 4.59 -5.52 -0.20
N ARG A 80 4.44 -4.23 0.10
CA ARG A 80 4.89 -3.14 -0.75
C ARG A 80 5.86 -2.24 0.00
N LYS A 81 6.99 -1.92 -0.64
CA LYS A 81 7.94 -0.91 -0.16
C LYS A 81 8.49 -0.12 -1.34
N GLY A 82 8.25 1.19 -1.34
CA GLY A 82 8.54 2.04 -2.48
C GLY A 82 7.90 1.50 -3.76
N LYS A 83 8.71 1.29 -4.80
CA LYS A 83 8.27 0.75 -6.09
C LYS A 83 8.06 -0.77 -6.12
N TRP A 84 8.57 -1.49 -5.15
CA TRP A 84 8.52 -2.96 -5.13
C TRP A 84 7.25 -3.47 -4.50
N LYS A 85 6.60 -4.42 -5.17
CA LYS A 85 5.37 -5.07 -4.71
C LYS A 85 5.49 -6.58 -4.88
N LEU A 86 5.49 -7.30 -3.77
CA LEU A 86 5.55 -8.76 -3.72
C LEU A 86 4.18 -9.31 -3.35
N TYR A 87 3.66 -10.21 -4.17
CA TYR A 87 2.49 -11.02 -3.87
C TYR A 87 2.88 -12.45 -3.55
N ALA A 88 2.18 -13.04 -2.59
CA ALA A 88 2.11 -14.49 -2.41
C ALA A 88 0.70 -14.98 -2.69
N ASN A 89 0.60 -16.13 -3.34
CA ASN A 89 -0.67 -16.78 -3.69
C ASN A 89 -1.65 -15.79 -4.37
N PRO A 90 -1.27 -15.15 -5.48
CA PRO A 90 -2.09 -14.13 -6.12
C PRO A 90 -3.40 -14.73 -6.65
N TYR A 91 -4.51 -14.45 -5.95
CA TYR A 91 -5.83 -15.00 -6.21
C TYR A 91 -6.83 -13.89 -6.54
N ASP A 92 -7.52 -14.02 -7.67
CA ASP A 92 -8.61 -13.13 -8.05
C ASP A 92 -9.93 -13.62 -7.44
N THR A 93 -10.40 -12.92 -6.43
CA THR A 93 -11.64 -13.26 -5.74
C THR A 93 -12.88 -13.11 -6.61
N SER A 94 -12.84 -12.24 -7.64
CA SER A 94 -13.95 -12.00 -8.56
C SER A 94 -14.11 -13.15 -9.56
N ARG A 95 -13.00 -13.69 -10.04
CA ARG A 95 -12.96 -14.83 -10.96
C ARG A 95 -12.87 -16.17 -10.26
N ARG A 96 -12.58 -16.18 -8.96
CA ARG A 96 -12.35 -17.38 -8.14
C ARG A 96 -11.22 -18.27 -8.66
N GLU A 97 -10.17 -17.66 -9.21
CA GLU A 97 -9.00 -18.32 -9.78
C GLU A 97 -7.69 -17.66 -9.34
N TYR A 98 -6.57 -18.38 -9.45
CA TYR A 98 -5.26 -17.79 -9.26
C TYR A 98 -4.91 -16.95 -10.49
N THR A 99 -4.51 -15.70 -10.26
CA THR A 99 -4.14 -14.76 -11.32
C THR A 99 -2.82 -15.16 -11.97
N TYR A 100 -1.94 -15.81 -11.19
CA TYR A 100 -0.65 -16.32 -11.65
C TYR A 100 -0.49 -17.77 -11.20
N LEU A 101 0.23 -18.56 -12.01
CA LEU A 101 0.55 -19.95 -11.67
C LEU A 101 1.65 -20.03 -10.60
N GLU A 102 2.50 -19.00 -10.51
CA GLU A 102 3.58 -18.94 -9.55
C GLU A 102 3.06 -18.57 -8.16
N LYS A 103 3.61 -19.23 -7.14
CA LYS A 103 3.29 -18.96 -5.75
C LYS A 103 3.65 -17.53 -5.33
N PHE A 104 4.70 -16.95 -5.92
CA PHE A 104 5.17 -15.61 -5.64
C PHE A 104 5.40 -14.84 -6.94
N VAL A 105 5.01 -13.57 -6.93
CA VAL A 105 5.30 -12.64 -8.03
C VAL A 105 5.78 -11.32 -7.47
N LEU A 106 6.85 -10.75 -8.09
CA LEU A 106 7.43 -9.47 -7.71
C LEU A 106 7.34 -8.51 -8.87
N PHE A 107 6.86 -7.29 -8.62
CA PHE A 107 6.71 -6.23 -9.61
C PHE A 107 7.50 -4.98 -9.23
N ASP A 108 8.01 -4.28 -10.26
CA ASP A 108 8.57 -2.93 -10.19
C ASP A 108 7.52 -1.93 -10.70
N LEU A 109 6.72 -1.37 -9.80
CA LEU A 109 5.60 -0.50 -10.16
C LEU A 109 6.01 0.83 -10.81
N GLU A 110 7.29 1.21 -10.72
CA GLU A 110 7.82 2.41 -11.39
C GLU A 110 7.99 2.16 -12.88
N ASN A 111 8.51 0.98 -13.27
CA ASN A 111 8.78 0.62 -14.65
C ASN A 111 7.69 -0.25 -15.27
N ASP A 112 6.87 -0.90 -14.45
CA ASP A 112 5.79 -1.80 -14.85
C ASP A 112 4.54 -1.57 -13.96
N PRO A 113 3.84 -0.43 -14.12
CA PRO A 113 2.63 -0.14 -13.35
C PRO A 113 1.47 -1.09 -13.67
N GLY A 114 1.55 -1.81 -14.79
CA GLY A 114 0.58 -2.83 -15.21
C GLY A 114 0.81 -4.21 -14.59
N GLU A 115 1.89 -4.38 -13.81
CA GLU A 115 2.19 -5.65 -13.12
C GLU A 115 2.27 -6.85 -14.07
N SER A 116 2.92 -6.66 -15.23
CA SER A 116 2.96 -7.63 -16.32
C SER A 116 4.19 -8.54 -16.28
N VAL A 117 5.28 -8.11 -15.64
CA VAL A 117 6.58 -8.81 -15.63
C VAL A 117 6.96 -9.28 -14.23
N ASN A 118 6.91 -10.61 -14.01
CA ASN A 118 7.38 -11.19 -12.76
C ASN A 118 8.91 -11.13 -12.65
N LEU A 119 9.40 -10.45 -11.62
CA LEU A 119 10.84 -10.27 -11.33
C LEU A 119 11.31 -11.11 -10.13
N TYR A 120 10.51 -12.05 -9.64
CA TYR A 120 10.78 -12.81 -8.42
C TYR A 120 12.17 -13.47 -8.44
N ASP A 121 12.49 -14.20 -9.50
CA ASP A 121 13.78 -14.91 -9.62
C ASP A 121 14.96 -13.96 -9.96
N LYS A 122 14.65 -12.77 -10.50
CA LYS A 122 15.67 -11.79 -10.91
C LYS A 122 16.11 -10.86 -9.78
N LYS A 123 15.37 -10.77 -8.68
CA LYS A 123 15.61 -9.82 -7.59
C LYS A 123 15.55 -10.47 -6.21
N PRO A 124 16.38 -11.50 -5.91
CA PRO A 124 16.28 -12.27 -4.67
C PRO A 124 16.46 -11.43 -3.40
N ASN A 125 17.30 -10.39 -3.43
CA ASN A 125 17.49 -9.51 -2.25
C ASN A 125 16.22 -8.71 -1.91
N VAL A 126 15.52 -8.20 -2.94
CA VAL A 126 14.26 -7.47 -2.77
C VAL A 126 13.17 -8.41 -2.25
N VAL A 127 13.11 -9.62 -2.80
CA VAL A 127 12.17 -10.66 -2.33
C VAL A 127 12.41 -10.98 -0.86
N TYR A 128 13.67 -11.15 -0.45
CA TYR A 128 14.02 -11.42 0.95
C TYR A 128 13.58 -10.27 1.86
N GLU A 129 13.85 -9.03 1.47
CA GLU A 129 13.44 -7.83 2.23
C GLU A 129 11.92 -7.77 2.42
N LEU A 130 11.14 -7.95 1.34
CA LEU A 130 9.68 -7.88 1.40
C LEU A 130 9.06 -9.05 2.17
N LYS A 131 9.62 -10.26 2.06
CA LYS A 131 9.22 -11.40 2.91
C LYS A 131 9.50 -11.14 4.39
N SER A 132 10.63 -10.51 4.71
CA SER A 132 10.99 -10.15 6.07
C SER A 132 10.06 -9.06 6.62
N LEU A 133 9.70 -8.07 5.80
CA LEU A 133 8.72 -7.04 6.14
C LEU A 133 7.36 -7.67 6.48
N TYR A 134 6.86 -8.56 5.61
CA TYR A 134 5.60 -9.26 5.85
C TYR A 134 5.64 -10.10 7.13
N LYS A 135 6.72 -10.86 7.36
CA LYS A 135 6.88 -11.66 8.58
C LYS A 135 6.85 -10.79 9.85
N ALA A 136 7.55 -9.64 9.81
CA ALA A 136 7.56 -8.70 10.93
C ALA A 136 6.18 -8.08 11.19
N TRP A 137 5.43 -7.76 10.14
CA TRP A 137 4.06 -7.28 10.23
C TRP A 137 3.13 -8.35 10.80
N LYS A 138 3.20 -9.58 10.30
CA LYS A 138 2.37 -10.71 10.77
C LYS A 138 2.55 -11.03 12.24
N ASN A 139 3.76 -10.91 12.77
CA ASN A 139 4.06 -11.19 14.19
C ASN A 139 3.52 -10.10 15.15
N LYS A 140 3.00 -8.98 14.64
CA LYS A 140 2.41 -7.90 15.44
C LYS A 140 0.88 -7.98 15.55
N GLN A 141 0.28 -8.87 14.76
CA GLN A 141 -1.17 -9.14 14.74
C GLN A 141 -1.54 -10.26 15.72
#